data_30ab9235c2a6956d97be800fa94f697b
#
_entry.id   30ab9235c2a6956d97be800fa94f697b
#
_cell.length_a   1.000
_cell.length_b   1.000
_cell.length_c   1.000
_cell.angle_alpha   90.00
_cell.angle_beta   90.00
_cell.angle_gamma   90.00
#
_symmetry.space_group_name_H-M   'P 1'
#
loop_
_entity.id
_entity.type
_entity.pdbx_description
1 polymer ?
#
loop_
_entity_poly.entity_id
_entity_poly.type
_entity_poly.pdbx_seq_one_letter_code
_entity_poly.pdbx_strand_id
1 'polypeptide(L)'
;MLRKTRIFVVIFFIISVLLFGGYTLIRAVTVDRTLPIIEMDSDEVTISVKGGDAAILEGIKASDEKDGDITGNLFVESKSTFIEKGIFKATIAVADSDNHVTKVERKVTYSDYRSPQFTLTEPLKFLTTRENRDDLNIAESLTANDVVDGNISNKIKISSEYSINGYTPGDYKMEFIVTNSMGDTSRLPVTVNIYSALEENGLPEIILSNYLINIPVGEGADIAALIDQIEYHNETFRRGEDGNLYNGEFDAEGNPIMFDWSAIQIDTDADWNTPGVYEVKITFTDEAANLSNFTRCYVVVY
;
A
#
# COMPACT_ATOMS: atom_id res chain seq x y z
N MET A 1 -78.47 -32.70 -1.38
CA MET A 1 -77.22 -31.89 -1.23
C MET A 1 -75.94 -32.74 -1.21
N LEU A 2 -75.85 -33.74 -0.39
CA LEU A 2 -74.65 -34.57 -0.20
C LEU A 2 -74.05 -35.22 -1.51
N ARG A 3 -74.90 -35.61 -2.48
CA ARG A 3 -74.45 -36.27 -3.73
C ARG A 3 -73.74 -35.29 -4.67
N LYS A 4 -74.17 -34.03 -4.75
CA LYS A 4 -73.56 -32.97 -5.56
C LYS A 4 -72.22 -32.54 -4.98
N THR A 5 -72.12 -32.44 -3.64
CA THR A 5 -70.90 -32.12 -2.94
C THR A 5 -69.83 -33.20 -3.12
N ARG A 6 -70.19 -34.48 -3.07
CA ARG A 6 -69.27 -35.60 -3.32
C ARG A 6 -68.71 -35.59 -4.74
N ILE A 7 -69.59 -35.34 -5.74
CA ILE A 7 -69.15 -35.23 -7.15
C ILE A 7 -68.17 -34.06 -7.32
N PHE A 8 -68.43 -32.90 -6.70
CA PHE A 8 -67.55 -31.72 -6.76
C PHE A 8 -66.18 -31.99 -6.13
N VAL A 9 -66.15 -32.65 -4.97
CA VAL A 9 -64.89 -33.02 -4.30
C VAL A 9 -64.05 -34.01 -5.17
N VAL A 10 -64.74 -35.00 -5.79
CA VAL A 10 -64.02 -35.95 -6.66
C VAL A 10 -63.45 -35.26 -7.90
N ILE A 11 -64.25 -34.38 -8.54
CA ILE A 11 -63.75 -33.60 -9.71
C ILE A 11 -62.56 -32.70 -9.32
N PHE A 12 -62.67 -31.98 -8.19
CA PHE A 12 -61.59 -31.14 -7.68
C PHE A 12 -60.32 -31.95 -7.39
N PHE A 13 -60.48 -33.13 -6.79
CA PHE A 13 -59.34 -34.03 -6.54
C PHE A 13 -58.68 -34.51 -7.85
N ILE A 14 -59.48 -34.91 -8.84
CA ILE A 14 -58.95 -35.32 -10.15
C ILE A 14 -58.22 -34.18 -10.83
N ILE A 15 -58.77 -32.97 -10.82
CA ILE A 15 -58.11 -31.77 -11.38
C ILE A 15 -56.77 -31.48 -10.67
N SER A 16 -56.76 -31.55 -9.33
CA SER A 16 -55.54 -31.34 -8.52
C SER A 16 -54.46 -32.38 -8.86
N VAL A 17 -54.82 -33.64 -9.00
CA VAL A 17 -53.90 -34.72 -9.40
C VAL A 17 -53.36 -34.50 -10.82
N LEU A 18 -54.21 -34.09 -11.76
CA LEU A 18 -53.80 -33.80 -13.14
C LEU A 18 -52.86 -32.58 -13.19
N LEU A 19 -53.15 -31.52 -12.45
CA LEU A 19 -52.27 -30.35 -12.36
C LEU A 19 -50.94 -30.68 -11.69
N PHE A 20 -50.96 -31.46 -10.61
CA PHE A 20 -49.72 -31.92 -9.95
C PHE A 20 -48.92 -32.84 -10.85
N GLY A 21 -49.57 -33.81 -11.52
CA GLY A 21 -48.92 -34.72 -12.49
C GLY A 21 -48.33 -33.95 -13.68
N GLY A 22 -49.10 -32.98 -14.22
CA GLY A 22 -48.61 -32.11 -15.29
C GLY A 22 -47.42 -31.25 -14.86
N TYR A 23 -47.50 -30.66 -13.68
CA TYR A 23 -46.39 -29.90 -13.10
C TYR A 23 -45.11 -30.74 -12.88
N THR A 24 -45.25 -31.95 -12.31
CA THR A 24 -44.13 -32.85 -12.09
C THR A 24 -43.50 -33.33 -13.39
N LEU A 25 -44.32 -33.58 -14.41
CA LEU A 25 -43.85 -33.99 -15.74
C LEU A 25 -43.09 -32.85 -16.44
N ILE A 26 -43.64 -31.65 -16.42
CA ILE A 26 -42.99 -30.46 -16.97
C ILE A 26 -41.65 -30.22 -16.24
N ARG A 27 -41.65 -30.26 -14.91
CA ARG A 27 -40.44 -30.11 -14.10
C ARG A 27 -39.38 -31.18 -14.40
N ALA A 28 -39.79 -32.44 -14.63
CA ALA A 28 -38.86 -33.51 -14.94
C ALA A 28 -38.18 -33.37 -16.31
N VAL A 29 -38.83 -32.69 -17.28
CA VAL A 29 -38.33 -32.46 -18.63
C VAL A 29 -37.58 -31.10 -18.76
N THR A 30 -37.95 -30.12 -17.93
CA THR A 30 -37.39 -28.76 -18.04
C THR A 30 -36.25 -28.46 -17.07
N VAL A 31 -36.13 -29.24 -15.98
CA VAL A 31 -35.02 -29.04 -15.01
C VAL A 31 -33.75 -29.62 -15.60
N ASP A 32 -32.81 -28.76 -15.87
CA ASP A 32 -31.45 -29.16 -16.21
C ASP A 32 -30.76 -29.79 -14.99
N ARG A 33 -29.89 -30.76 -15.26
CA ARG A 33 -29.07 -31.46 -14.25
C ARG A 33 -27.61 -31.50 -14.62
N THR A 34 -27.25 -30.85 -15.72
CA THR A 34 -25.86 -30.73 -16.17
C THR A 34 -25.18 -29.63 -15.42
N LEU A 35 -23.88 -29.72 -15.30
CA LEU A 35 -23.06 -28.66 -14.71
C LEU A 35 -22.40 -27.88 -15.84
N PRO A 36 -22.32 -26.57 -15.72
CA PRO A 36 -21.56 -25.77 -16.69
C PRO A 36 -20.10 -26.21 -16.75
N ILE A 37 -19.52 -26.11 -17.93
CA ILE A 37 -18.12 -26.44 -18.21
C ILE A 37 -17.35 -25.15 -18.39
N ILE A 38 -16.19 -25.02 -17.73
CA ILE A 38 -15.24 -23.93 -17.91
C ILE A 38 -14.02 -24.46 -18.65
N GLU A 39 -13.68 -23.84 -19.77
CA GLU A 39 -12.49 -24.11 -20.56
C GLU A 39 -11.53 -22.93 -20.46
N MET A 40 -10.26 -23.21 -20.22
CA MET A 40 -9.21 -22.18 -20.12
C MET A 40 -8.10 -22.47 -21.13
N ASP A 41 -7.63 -21.43 -21.83
CA ASP A 41 -6.47 -21.54 -22.73
C ASP A 41 -5.18 -21.80 -21.93
N SER A 42 -5.11 -21.27 -20.68
CA SER A 42 -4.01 -21.49 -19.75
C SER A 42 -4.50 -21.38 -18.30
N ASP A 43 -3.96 -22.21 -17.43
CA ASP A 43 -4.15 -22.16 -15.97
C ASP A 43 -3.31 -21.10 -15.27
N GLU A 44 -2.43 -20.41 -16.01
CA GLU A 44 -1.64 -19.28 -15.54
C GLU A 44 -1.87 -18.05 -16.43
N VAL A 45 -1.84 -16.84 -15.81
CA VAL A 45 -1.91 -15.57 -16.53
C VAL A 45 -1.03 -14.51 -15.86
N THR A 46 -0.37 -13.70 -16.69
CA THR A 46 0.38 -12.52 -16.22
C THR A 46 -0.36 -11.26 -16.64
N ILE A 47 -0.69 -10.41 -15.68
CA ILE A 47 -1.47 -9.20 -15.89
C ILE A 47 -0.85 -8.02 -15.14
N SER A 48 -1.19 -6.79 -15.53
CA SER A 48 -0.94 -5.61 -14.70
C SER A 48 -1.93 -5.57 -13.52
N VAL A 49 -1.51 -5.03 -12.38
CA VAL A 49 -2.40 -4.77 -11.22
C VAL A 49 -3.67 -4.02 -11.66
N LYS A 50 -3.54 -3.09 -12.61
CA LYS A 50 -4.66 -2.28 -13.15
C LYS A 50 -5.60 -3.07 -14.05
N GLY A 51 -5.22 -4.25 -14.52
CA GLY A 51 -6.04 -5.09 -15.41
C GLY A 51 -7.33 -5.60 -14.77
N GLY A 52 -7.33 -5.73 -13.46
CA GLY A 52 -8.50 -6.14 -12.69
C GLY A 52 -9.00 -7.54 -13.04
N ASP A 53 -10.27 -7.80 -12.70
CA ASP A 53 -10.89 -9.12 -12.91
C ASP A 53 -11.07 -9.46 -14.39
N ALA A 54 -11.29 -8.46 -15.26
CA ALA A 54 -11.43 -8.67 -16.68
C ALA A 54 -10.19 -9.35 -17.31
N ALA A 55 -8.98 -8.90 -16.90
CA ALA A 55 -7.74 -9.50 -17.37
C ALA A 55 -7.52 -10.92 -16.82
N ILE A 56 -8.05 -11.23 -15.62
CA ILE A 56 -8.01 -12.59 -15.06
C ILE A 56 -8.88 -13.55 -15.87
N LEU A 57 -10.00 -13.06 -16.41
CA LEU A 57 -10.96 -13.85 -17.18
C LEU A 57 -10.61 -14.01 -18.66
N GLU A 58 -9.59 -13.31 -19.15
CA GLU A 58 -9.18 -13.38 -20.55
C GLU A 58 -8.73 -14.79 -20.93
N GLY A 59 -9.19 -15.29 -22.10
CA GLY A 59 -8.90 -16.65 -22.57
C GLY A 59 -9.68 -17.75 -21.84
N ILE A 60 -10.76 -17.41 -21.10
CA ILE A 60 -11.65 -18.38 -20.46
C ILE A 60 -13.00 -18.35 -21.14
N LYS A 61 -13.56 -19.53 -21.38
CA LYS A 61 -14.90 -19.71 -21.91
C LYS A 61 -15.71 -20.60 -21.01
N ALA A 62 -17.02 -20.41 -21.03
CA ALA A 62 -17.94 -21.28 -20.32
C ALA A 62 -19.15 -21.65 -21.19
N SER A 63 -19.55 -22.89 -21.10
CA SER A 63 -20.72 -23.42 -21.83
C SER A 63 -21.50 -24.35 -20.94
N ASP A 64 -22.77 -24.46 -21.26
CA ASP A 64 -23.72 -25.40 -20.67
C ASP A 64 -24.55 -26.08 -21.73
N GLU A 65 -25.00 -27.33 -21.51
CA GLU A 65 -25.74 -28.10 -22.49
C GLU A 65 -27.10 -27.47 -22.83
N LYS A 66 -27.76 -26.88 -21.86
CA LYS A 66 -29.06 -26.23 -22.01
C LYS A 66 -28.93 -24.75 -22.42
N ASP A 67 -28.04 -24.01 -21.77
CA ASP A 67 -27.93 -22.55 -21.90
C ASP A 67 -26.97 -22.13 -23.05
N GLY A 68 -26.17 -23.08 -23.56
CA GLY A 68 -25.19 -22.80 -24.62
C GLY A 68 -23.97 -22.04 -24.11
N ASP A 69 -23.59 -21.00 -24.81
CA ASP A 69 -22.45 -20.14 -24.40
C ASP A 69 -22.86 -19.20 -23.25
N ILE A 70 -22.29 -19.42 -22.07
CA ILE A 70 -22.47 -18.64 -20.86
C ILE A 70 -21.19 -17.95 -20.43
N THR A 71 -20.24 -17.73 -21.32
CA THR A 71 -18.95 -17.05 -21.05
C THR A 71 -19.17 -15.69 -20.40
N GLY A 72 -20.24 -14.97 -20.75
CA GLY A 72 -20.59 -13.69 -20.16
C GLY A 72 -20.98 -13.73 -18.67
N ASN A 73 -21.25 -14.94 -18.14
CA ASN A 73 -21.60 -15.16 -16.73
C ASN A 73 -20.37 -15.50 -15.86
N LEU A 74 -19.16 -15.59 -16.46
CA LEU A 74 -17.93 -15.81 -15.71
C LEU A 74 -17.63 -14.64 -14.78
N PHE A 75 -17.21 -14.94 -13.56
CA PHE A 75 -16.75 -13.93 -12.60
C PHE A 75 -15.65 -14.47 -11.70
N VAL A 76 -14.81 -13.57 -11.19
CA VAL A 76 -13.82 -13.90 -10.15
C VAL A 76 -14.53 -13.92 -8.80
N GLU A 77 -14.70 -15.11 -8.24
CA GLU A 77 -15.38 -15.29 -6.94
C GLU A 77 -14.49 -14.86 -5.78
N SER A 78 -13.21 -15.20 -5.84
CA SER A 78 -12.26 -14.86 -4.78
C SER A 78 -10.82 -14.81 -5.29
N LYS A 79 -9.97 -14.11 -4.54
CA LYS A 79 -8.51 -14.08 -4.72
C LYS A 79 -7.88 -14.53 -3.41
N SER A 80 -6.89 -15.42 -3.45
CA SER A 80 -6.09 -15.77 -2.29
C SER A 80 -5.18 -14.59 -1.89
N THR A 81 -4.59 -14.63 -0.71
CA THR A 81 -3.39 -13.85 -0.42
C THR A 81 -2.24 -14.29 -1.34
N PHE A 82 -1.20 -13.48 -1.43
CA PHE A 82 -0.02 -13.84 -2.21
C PHE A 82 0.60 -15.15 -1.70
N ILE A 83 0.89 -16.04 -2.65
CA ILE A 83 1.66 -17.28 -2.42
C ILE A 83 3.15 -16.93 -2.45
N GLU A 84 3.51 -16.08 -3.40
CA GLU A 84 4.80 -15.41 -3.54
C GLU A 84 4.53 -13.96 -3.92
N LYS A 85 5.49 -13.07 -3.75
CA LYS A 85 5.33 -11.64 -4.05
C LYS A 85 4.75 -11.42 -5.45
N GLY A 86 3.55 -10.85 -5.50
CA GLY A 86 2.82 -10.57 -6.74
C GLY A 86 2.14 -11.80 -7.38
N ILE A 87 2.18 -12.99 -6.76
CA ILE A 87 1.57 -14.22 -7.29
C ILE A 87 0.47 -14.71 -6.35
N PHE A 88 -0.70 -14.97 -6.88
CA PHE A 88 -1.87 -15.46 -6.13
C PHE A 88 -2.72 -16.42 -6.96
N LYS A 89 -3.71 -17.07 -6.34
CA LYS A 89 -4.73 -17.87 -7.01
C LYS A 89 -6.05 -17.11 -7.05
N ALA A 90 -6.66 -17.08 -8.21
CA ALA A 90 -8.02 -16.61 -8.41
C ALA A 90 -8.96 -17.82 -8.57
N THR A 91 -10.05 -17.83 -7.82
CA THR A 91 -11.17 -18.77 -8.03
C THR A 91 -12.15 -18.10 -8.99
N ILE A 92 -12.38 -18.74 -10.13
CA ILE A 92 -13.30 -18.28 -11.17
C ILE A 92 -14.51 -19.19 -11.14
N ALA A 93 -15.70 -18.60 -11.19
CA ALA A 93 -16.96 -19.30 -11.14
C ALA A 93 -17.86 -18.90 -12.31
N VAL A 94 -18.75 -19.82 -12.68
CA VAL A 94 -19.86 -19.59 -13.61
C VAL A 94 -21.11 -20.27 -13.07
N ALA A 95 -22.25 -19.64 -13.26
CA ALA A 95 -23.55 -20.22 -12.94
C ALA A 95 -24.42 -20.26 -14.19
N ASP A 96 -25.15 -21.38 -14.36
CA ASP A 96 -26.19 -21.55 -15.39
C ASP A 96 -27.53 -20.91 -14.97
N SER A 97 -28.56 -21.03 -15.81
CA SER A 97 -29.91 -20.52 -15.54
C SER A 97 -30.66 -21.28 -14.43
N ASP A 98 -30.24 -22.51 -14.12
CA ASP A 98 -30.80 -23.34 -13.05
C ASP A 98 -30.03 -23.25 -11.73
N ASN A 99 -29.01 -22.36 -11.65
CA ASN A 99 -28.11 -22.10 -10.54
C ASN A 99 -27.15 -23.26 -10.20
N HIS A 100 -26.75 -24.06 -11.18
CA HIS A 100 -25.60 -24.93 -11.01
C HIS A 100 -24.32 -24.12 -11.15
N VAL A 101 -23.34 -24.38 -10.31
CA VAL A 101 -22.11 -23.59 -10.27
C VAL A 101 -20.90 -24.49 -10.49
N THR A 102 -20.06 -24.11 -11.44
CA THR A 102 -18.74 -24.71 -11.64
C THR A 102 -17.66 -23.69 -11.31
N LYS A 103 -16.56 -24.18 -10.71
CA LYS A 103 -15.43 -23.35 -10.31
C LYS A 103 -14.12 -23.95 -10.77
N VAL A 104 -13.18 -23.06 -11.12
CA VAL A 104 -11.80 -23.41 -11.45
C VAL A 104 -10.84 -22.44 -10.77
N GLU A 105 -9.59 -22.87 -10.54
CA GLU A 105 -8.52 -22.00 -10.05
C GLU A 105 -7.60 -21.61 -11.19
N ARG A 106 -7.14 -20.36 -11.18
CA ARG A 106 -6.13 -19.82 -12.09
C ARG A 106 -5.02 -19.16 -11.29
N LYS A 107 -3.77 -19.46 -11.61
CA LYS A 107 -2.61 -18.76 -11.05
C LYS A 107 -2.44 -17.42 -11.77
N VAL A 108 -2.35 -16.36 -11.00
CA VAL A 108 -2.24 -14.99 -11.50
C VAL A 108 -0.91 -14.37 -11.01
N THR A 109 -0.17 -13.77 -11.94
CA THR A 109 1.05 -13.04 -11.66
C THR A 109 0.85 -11.58 -12.04
N TYR A 110 1.10 -10.65 -11.11
CA TYR A 110 1.15 -9.24 -11.41
C TYR A 110 2.54 -8.87 -11.95
N SER A 111 2.61 -8.34 -13.18
CA SER A 111 3.86 -7.96 -13.84
C SER A 111 4.51 -6.68 -13.27
N ASP A 112 3.71 -5.82 -12.65
CA ASP A 112 4.07 -4.51 -12.15
C ASP A 112 3.85 -4.34 -10.64
N TYR A 113 3.80 -5.47 -9.91
CA TYR A 113 3.60 -5.45 -8.47
C TYR A 113 4.82 -4.88 -7.74
N ARG A 114 4.52 -4.03 -6.75
CA ARG A 114 5.49 -3.53 -5.76
C ARG A 114 4.88 -3.65 -4.38
N SER A 115 5.71 -4.00 -3.39
CA SER A 115 5.30 -3.99 -1.98
C SER A 115 4.87 -2.60 -1.54
N PRO A 116 4.04 -2.48 -0.48
CA PRO A 116 3.66 -1.20 0.08
C PRO A 116 4.86 -0.30 0.33
N GLN A 117 4.75 0.98 -0.05
CA GLN A 117 5.81 1.96 0.11
C GLN A 117 5.40 3.02 1.13
N PHE A 118 6.30 3.29 2.08
CA PHE A 118 6.14 4.40 3.01
C PHE A 118 6.59 5.72 2.37
N THR A 119 6.02 6.81 2.87
CA THR A 119 6.44 8.20 2.59
C THR A 119 6.55 8.95 3.90
N LEU A 120 7.58 9.77 4.01
CA LEU A 120 7.86 10.60 5.18
C LEU A 120 8.25 12.00 4.70
N THR A 121 7.42 13.00 4.99
CA THR A 121 7.62 14.39 4.54
C THR A 121 8.14 15.32 5.65
N GLU A 122 8.16 14.83 6.89
CA GLU A 122 8.64 15.56 8.05
C GLU A 122 9.67 14.73 8.82
N PRO A 123 10.60 15.35 9.56
CA PRO A 123 11.59 14.62 10.34
C PRO A 123 10.93 13.83 11.48
N LEU A 124 11.44 12.64 11.80
CA LEU A 124 11.05 11.90 13.00
C LEU A 124 11.73 12.47 14.25
N LYS A 125 11.43 13.75 14.52
CA LYS A 125 12.01 14.53 15.60
C LYS A 125 10.89 15.18 16.41
N PHE A 126 10.81 14.88 17.71
CA PHE A 126 9.68 15.28 18.55
C PHE A 126 10.15 15.96 19.82
N LEU A 127 9.51 17.10 20.13
CA LEU A 127 9.77 17.85 21.33
C LEU A 127 9.16 17.15 22.55
N THR A 128 9.98 16.90 23.59
CA THR A 128 9.45 16.46 24.88
C THR A 128 8.82 17.65 25.61
N THR A 129 7.50 17.62 25.79
CA THR A 129 6.78 18.58 26.60
C THR A 129 6.06 17.89 27.75
N ARG A 130 5.78 18.64 28.84
CA ARG A 130 4.96 18.08 29.94
C ARG A 130 3.53 17.74 29.52
N GLU A 131 3.05 18.32 28.43
CA GLU A 131 1.67 18.19 27.95
C GLU A 131 1.50 17.07 26.93
N ASN A 132 2.55 16.74 26.14
CA ASN A 132 2.49 15.72 25.07
C ASN A 132 2.97 14.33 25.50
N ARG A 133 2.90 14.02 26.79
CA ARG A 133 3.58 12.86 27.40
C ARG A 133 3.04 11.52 26.94
N ASP A 134 1.74 11.44 26.60
CA ASP A 134 1.06 10.18 26.27
C ASP A 134 0.59 10.09 24.82
N ASP A 135 0.76 11.16 23.98
CA ASP A 135 0.14 11.29 22.67
C ASP A 135 1.15 11.53 21.52
N LEU A 136 2.40 11.05 21.64
CA LEU A 136 3.30 11.06 20.48
C LEU A 136 2.77 10.09 19.42
N ASN A 137 1.86 10.58 18.57
CA ASN A 137 1.33 9.79 17.46
C ASN A 137 2.32 9.80 16.28
N ILE A 138 3.47 9.17 16.49
CA ILE A 138 4.57 9.12 15.51
C ILE A 138 4.13 8.48 14.19
N ALA A 139 3.14 7.59 14.24
CA ALA A 139 2.59 6.96 13.04
C ALA A 139 1.89 7.96 12.10
N GLU A 140 1.41 9.09 12.60
CA GLU A 140 0.78 10.13 11.77
C GLU A 140 1.78 10.87 10.86
N SER A 141 3.08 10.85 11.20
CA SER A 141 4.12 11.44 10.36
C SER A 141 4.38 10.63 9.08
N LEU A 142 3.87 9.40 9.01
CA LEU A 142 4.07 8.52 7.86
C LEU A 142 2.78 8.32 7.07
N THR A 143 2.94 8.18 5.77
CA THR A 143 1.91 7.63 4.91
C THR A 143 2.39 6.36 4.23
N ALA A 144 1.46 5.50 3.79
CA ALA A 144 1.79 4.29 3.06
C ALA A 144 0.85 4.09 1.88
N ASN A 145 1.41 3.76 0.73
CA ASN A 145 0.68 3.49 -0.50
C ASN A 145 1.03 2.11 -1.05
N ASP A 146 0.04 1.43 -1.54
CA ASP A 146 0.13 0.11 -2.16
C ASP A 146 -0.47 0.13 -3.56
N VAL A 147 0.10 -0.63 -4.49
CA VAL A 147 -0.37 -0.66 -5.89
C VAL A 147 -1.72 -1.37 -6.05
N VAL A 148 -2.09 -2.25 -5.10
CA VAL A 148 -3.36 -2.98 -5.09
C VAL A 148 -4.42 -2.23 -4.30
N ASP A 149 -4.09 -1.79 -3.08
CA ASP A 149 -5.03 -1.21 -2.12
C ASP A 149 -5.10 0.33 -2.15
N GLY A 150 -4.16 0.99 -2.84
CA GLY A 150 -4.02 2.44 -2.81
C GLY A 150 -3.46 2.94 -1.48
N ASN A 151 -4.06 3.99 -0.90
CA ASN A 151 -3.61 4.53 0.39
C ASN A 151 -4.00 3.60 1.54
N ILE A 152 -3.01 3.08 2.24
CA ILE A 152 -3.14 2.18 3.40
C ILE A 152 -2.50 2.75 4.68
N SER A 153 -2.35 4.06 4.76
CA SER A 153 -1.74 4.73 5.92
C SER A 153 -2.42 4.39 7.24
N ASN A 154 -3.73 4.17 7.22
CA ASN A 154 -4.50 3.74 8.41
C ASN A 154 -4.19 2.32 8.90
N LYS A 155 -3.43 1.54 8.12
CA LYS A 155 -2.96 0.20 8.48
C LYS A 155 -1.55 0.20 9.05
N ILE A 156 -0.86 1.36 9.12
CA ILE A 156 0.47 1.47 9.70
C ILE A 156 0.40 1.14 11.20
N LYS A 157 1.32 0.31 11.64
CA LYS A 157 1.47 -0.11 13.03
C LYS A 157 2.93 0.02 13.45
N ILE A 158 3.15 0.26 14.74
CA ILE A 158 4.47 0.17 15.36
C ILE A 158 4.66 -1.28 15.82
N SER A 159 5.83 -1.85 15.56
CA SER A 159 6.18 -3.17 16.07
C SER A 159 6.20 -3.17 17.60
N SER A 160 5.59 -4.20 18.21
CA SER A 160 5.51 -4.32 19.67
C SER A 160 6.86 -4.58 20.36
N GLU A 161 7.92 -4.83 19.59
CA GLU A 161 9.27 -5.01 20.11
C GLU A 161 9.93 -3.70 20.53
N TYR A 162 9.36 -2.58 20.10
CA TYR A 162 9.92 -1.24 20.31
C TYR A 162 8.99 -0.40 21.20
N SER A 163 9.58 0.35 22.10
CA SER A 163 8.87 1.32 22.93
C SER A 163 9.64 2.62 23.03
N ILE A 164 8.94 3.74 22.98
CA ILE A 164 9.51 5.06 23.21
C ILE A 164 9.20 5.49 24.65
N ASN A 165 10.23 6.00 25.33
CA ASN A 165 10.04 6.83 26.50
C ASN A 165 10.04 8.30 26.05
N GLY A 166 8.88 8.87 25.76
CA GLY A 166 8.73 10.26 25.32
C GLY A 166 9.12 11.32 26.35
N TYR A 167 9.57 10.90 27.54
CA TYR A 167 9.98 11.80 28.62
C TYR A 167 11.48 12.07 28.67
N THR A 168 12.27 11.25 27.99
CA THR A 168 13.71 11.34 28.05
C THR A 168 14.25 11.71 26.68
N PRO A 169 14.99 12.82 26.52
CA PRO A 169 15.69 13.11 25.29
C PRO A 169 16.63 11.98 24.89
N GLY A 170 16.69 11.70 23.59
CA GLY A 170 17.53 10.63 23.05
C GLY A 170 17.01 10.07 21.74
N ASP A 171 17.76 9.13 21.19
CA ASP A 171 17.46 8.41 19.99
C ASP A 171 16.82 7.05 20.31
N TYR A 172 15.64 6.80 19.73
CA TYR A 172 14.87 5.59 19.95
C TYR A 172 14.69 4.84 18.64
N LYS A 173 15.18 3.61 18.58
CA LYS A 173 14.94 2.73 17.43
C LYS A 173 13.50 2.25 17.43
N MET A 174 12.85 2.28 16.27
CA MET A 174 11.48 1.81 16.05
C MET A 174 11.37 1.08 14.74
N GLU A 175 10.28 0.34 14.56
CA GLU A 175 9.94 -0.28 13.29
C GLU A 175 8.45 -0.04 13.01
N PHE A 176 8.16 0.56 11.86
CA PHE A 176 6.81 0.66 11.32
C PHE A 176 6.52 -0.51 10.39
N ILE A 177 5.30 -1.01 10.46
CA ILE A 177 4.85 -2.16 9.68
C ILE A 177 3.53 -1.79 9.01
N VAL A 178 3.41 -2.12 7.73
CA VAL A 178 2.16 -2.02 6.98
C VAL A 178 1.95 -3.28 6.15
N THR A 179 0.72 -3.81 6.15
CA THR A 179 0.35 -5.02 5.39
C THR A 179 -0.84 -4.70 4.49
N ASN A 180 -0.73 -5.05 3.22
CA ASN A 180 -1.82 -4.89 2.26
C ASN A 180 -2.86 -6.03 2.36
N SER A 181 -3.95 -5.95 1.58
CA SER A 181 -5.02 -6.96 1.57
C SER A 181 -4.57 -8.32 1.03
N MET A 182 -3.49 -8.35 0.26
CA MET A 182 -2.91 -9.58 -0.30
C MET A 182 -1.91 -10.25 0.65
N GLY A 183 -1.69 -9.67 1.85
CA GLY A 183 -0.81 -10.23 2.88
C GLY A 183 0.66 -9.85 2.76
N ASP A 184 1.05 -9.04 1.77
CA ASP A 184 2.42 -8.54 1.67
C ASP A 184 2.67 -7.43 2.69
N THR A 185 3.84 -7.49 3.33
CA THR A 185 4.20 -6.64 4.47
C THR A 185 5.49 -5.90 4.21
N SER A 186 5.44 -4.59 4.30
CA SER A 186 6.61 -3.73 4.33
C SER A 186 6.96 -3.32 5.75
N ARG A 187 8.27 -3.26 6.02
CA ARG A 187 8.85 -2.87 7.31
C ARG A 187 9.79 -1.70 7.11
N LEU A 188 9.70 -0.73 8.00
CA LEU A 188 10.51 0.48 7.99
C LEU A 188 11.16 0.66 9.37
N PRO A 189 12.39 0.16 9.58
CA PRO A 189 13.18 0.49 10.76
C PRO A 189 13.65 1.94 10.68
N VAL A 190 13.47 2.67 11.75
CA VAL A 190 13.83 4.10 11.86
C VAL A 190 14.38 4.42 13.24
N THR A 191 15.05 5.57 13.34
CA THR A 191 15.44 6.19 14.60
C THR A 191 14.61 7.45 14.82
N VAL A 192 13.82 7.47 15.89
CA VAL A 192 13.05 8.64 16.33
C VAL A 192 13.87 9.42 17.33
N ASN A 193 14.04 10.71 17.11
CA ASN A 193 14.74 11.61 18.03
C ASN A 193 13.74 12.33 18.93
N ILE A 194 13.92 12.21 20.24
CA ILE A 194 13.20 13.01 21.24
C ILE A 194 14.17 14.05 21.79
N TYR A 195 13.80 15.32 21.73
CA TYR A 195 14.65 16.42 22.17
C TYR A 195 13.93 17.33 23.16
N SER A 196 14.68 18.15 23.89
CA SER A 196 14.14 19.14 24.81
C SER A 196 14.25 20.57 24.24
N ALA A 197 13.30 21.45 24.56
CA ALA A 197 13.30 22.83 24.10
C ALA A 197 14.55 23.62 24.51
N LEU A 198 15.27 23.15 25.55
CA LEU A 198 16.51 23.80 26.02
C LEU A 198 17.70 23.50 25.11
N GLU A 199 17.64 22.40 24.33
CA GLU A 199 18.73 21.95 23.48
C GLU A 199 18.67 22.57 22.08
N GLU A 200 17.55 23.18 21.68
CA GLU A 200 17.31 23.60 20.29
C GLU A 200 17.46 25.12 20.03
N ASN A 201 17.51 25.93 21.07
CA ASN A 201 17.59 27.40 20.88
C ASN A 201 18.88 27.82 20.16
N GLY A 202 18.71 28.33 18.93
CA GLY A 202 19.81 28.88 18.14
C GLY A 202 20.65 27.86 17.40
N LEU A 203 20.25 26.58 17.39
CA LEU A 203 20.88 25.55 16.54
C LEU A 203 20.45 25.73 15.08
N PRO A 204 21.34 25.38 14.11
CA PRO A 204 20.97 25.36 12.72
C PRO A 204 19.88 24.28 12.47
N GLU A 205 18.93 24.58 11.59
CA GLU A 205 17.90 23.64 11.16
C GLU A 205 18.10 23.26 9.69
N ILE A 206 18.08 21.95 9.39
CA ILE A 206 18.21 21.41 8.04
C ILE A 206 16.85 20.83 7.66
N ILE A 207 16.23 21.42 6.65
CA ILE A 207 14.92 21.03 6.13
C ILE A 207 15.08 20.31 4.80
N LEU A 208 14.53 19.12 4.70
CA LEU A 208 14.59 18.28 3.50
C LEU A 208 13.26 18.34 2.74
N SER A 209 13.33 18.21 1.43
CA SER A 209 12.14 18.06 0.57
C SER A 209 11.41 16.74 0.82
N ASN A 210 12.14 15.70 1.22
CA ASN A 210 11.61 14.40 1.63
C ASN A 210 12.56 13.76 2.66
N TYR A 211 11.97 13.12 3.66
CA TYR A 211 12.73 12.41 4.70
C TYR A 211 12.76 10.89 4.48
N LEU A 212 12.09 10.39 3.44
CA LEU A 212 12.17 9.02 2.98
C LEU A 212 12.08 8.98 1.44
N ILE A 213 13.06 8.33 0.81
CA ILE A 213 13.07 8.08 -0.63
C ILE A 213 13.12 6.59 -0.92
N ASN A 214 12.42 6.17 -1.97
CA ASN A 214 12.40 4.78 -2.43
C ASN A 214 13.17 4.69 -3.75
N ILE A 215 14.17 3.83 -3.82
CA ILE A 215 15.11 3.73 -4.96
C ILE A 215 15.18 2.28 -5.43
N PRO A 216 15.08 2.02 -6.74
CA PRO A 216 15.37 0.70 -7.29
C PRO A 216 16.81 0.27 -7.05
N VAL A 217 17.03 -1.04 -6.85
CA VAL A 217 18.38 -1.61 -6.75
C VAL A 217 19.24 -1.21 -7.97
N GLY A 218 20.45 -0.75 -7.70
CA GLY A 218 21.41 -0.32 -8.73
C GLY A 218 21.28 1.14 -9.15
N GLU A 219 20.27 1.86 -8.67
CA GLU A 219 20.14 3.30 -8.83
C GLU A 219 20.68 4.01 -7.59
N GLY A 220 21.39 5.11 -7.78
CA GLY A 220 21.88 5.96 -6.71
C GLY A 220 20.99 7.18 -6.48
N ALA A 221 21.18 7.86 -5.35
CA ALA A 221 20.54 9.15 -5.08
C ALA A 221 21.57 10.19 -4.63
N ASP A 222 21.38 11.41 -5.08
CA ASP A 222 22.08 12.58 -4.55
C ASP A 222 21.36 13.04 -3.27
N ILE A 223 21.90 12.66 -2.13
CA ILE A 223 21.32 13.01 -0.82
C ILE A 223 21.40 14.52 -0.57
N ALA A 224 22.45 15.19 -1.02
CA ALA A 224 22.57 16.64 -0.87
C ALA A 224 21.43 17.37 -1.60
N ALA A 225 20.94 16.82 -2.69
CA ALA A 225 19.80 17.36 -3.43
C ALA A 225 18.48 17.34 -2.63
N LEU A 226 18.38 16.55 -1.57
CA LEU A 226 17.20 16.56 -0.68
C LEU A 226 17.15 17.78 0.25
N ILE A 227 18.27 18.45 0.52
CA ILE A 227 18.30 19.64 1.38
C ILE A 227 17.60 20.78 0.62
N ASP A 228 16.43 21.16 1.11
CA ASP A 228 15.62 22.23 0.50
C ASP A 228 15.89 23.59 1.14
N GLN A 229 16.14 23.59 2.43
CA GLN A 229 16.35 24.81 3.21
C GLN A 229 17.29 24.56 4.40
N ILE A 230 18.08 25.58 4.75
CA ILE A 230 18.85 25.65 5.99
C ILE A 230 18.51 26.95 6.69
N GLU A 231 18.11 26.88 7.95
CA GLU A 231 17.90 28.04 8.83
C GLU A 231 19.02 28.13 9.83
N TYR A 232 19.70 29.31 9.88
CA TYR A 232 20.85 29.51 10.75
C TYR A 232 21.10 31.00 10.98
N HIS A 233 21.32 31.41 12.22
CA HIS A 233 21.58 32.81 12.64
C HIS A 233 20.54 33.83 12.16
N ASN A 234 19.26 33.47 12.14
CA ASN A 234 18.15 34.25 11.57
C ASN A 234 18.22 34.46 10.05
N GLU A 235 19.11 33.75 9.36
CA GLU A 235 19.15 33.67 7.91
C GLU A 235 18.47 32.37 7.45
N THR A 236 17.88 32.42 6.28
CA THR A 236 17.26 31.25 5.63
C THR A 236 17.86 31.09 4.26
N PHE A 237 18.60 30.01 4.07
CA PHE A 237 19.12 29.61 2.78
C PHE A 237 18.16 28.62 2.10
N ARG A 238 17.67 28.94 0.91
CA ARG A 238 16.74 28.11 0.13
C ARG A 238 17.38 27.64 -1.17
N ARG A 239 16.98 26.45 -1.61
CA ARG A 239 17.47 25.85 -2.84
C ARG A 239 17.02 26.64 -4.06
N GLY A 240 17.98 27.04 -4.90
CA GLY A 240 17.78 27.62 -6.22
C GLY A 240 17.64 26.56 -7.32
N GLU A 241 17.27 26.99 -8.51
CA GLU A 241 17.13 26.11 -9.69
C GLU A 241 18.45 25.43 -10.10
N ASP A 242 19.60 26.04 -9.75
CA ASP A 242 20.94 25.54 -10.01
C ASP A 242 21.42 24.51 -8.97
N GLY A 243 20.60 24.23 -7.94
CA GLY A 243 20.91 23.29 -6.85
C GLY A 243 21.70 23.88 -5.69
N ASN A 244 22.11 25.16 -5.75
CA ASN A 244 22.76 25.85 -4.65
C ASN A 244 21.72 26.42 -3.67
N LEU A 245 22.17 26.73 -2.44
CA LEU A 245 21.33 27.35 -1.43
C LEU A 245 21.71 28.83 -1.28
N TYR A 246 20.72 29.72 -1.29
CA TYR A 246 20.88 31.18 -1.25
C TYR A 246 20.04 31.80 -0.13
N ASN A 247 20.58 32.83 0.55
CA ASN A 247 19.81 33.58 1.56
C ASN A 247 18.98 34.75 0.94
N GLY A 248 19.07 34.97 -0.37
CA GLY A 248 18.37 36.05 -1.08
C GLY A 248 19.06 37.40 -0.98
N GLU A 249 20.21 37.51 -0.35
CA GLU A 249 21.03 38.69 -0.25
C GLU A 249 22.20 38.67 -1.28
N PHE A 250 22.84 39.83 -1.43
CA PHE A 250 23.97 40.00 -2.34
C PHE A 250 25.16 40.59 -1.59
N ASP A 251 26.36 40.17 -1.95
CA ASP A 251 27.61 40.72 -1.43
C ASP A 251 27.88 42.14 -1.97
N ALA A 252 28.98 42.76 -1.51
CA ALA A 252 29.35 44.10 -1.93
C ALA A 252 29.69 44.20 -3.44
N GLU A 253 30.01 43.10 -4.07
CA GLU A 253 30.34 42.95 -5.49
C GLU A 253 29.06 42.65 -6.33
N GLY A 254 27.92 42.42 -5.68
CA GLY A 254 26.64 42.15 -6.33
C GLY A 254 26.40 40.67 -6.68
N ASN A 255 27.19 39.73 -6.12
CA ASN A 255 26.95 38.29 -6.26
C ASN A 255 25.98 37.80 -5.20
N PRO A 256 25.11 36.81 -5.51
CA PRO A 256 24.21 36.24 -4.50
C PRO A 256 25.01 35.50 -3.42
N ILE A 257 24.61 35.69 -2.17
CA ILE A 257 25.25 35.02 -1.02
C ILE A 257 24.77 33.56 -0.98
N MET A 258 25.72 32.65 -1.17
CA MET A 258 25.51 31.21 -1.17
C MET A 258 25.86 30.60 0.17
N PHE A 259 25.18 29.49 0.49
CA PHE A 259 25.51 28.66 1.65
C PHE A 259 26.86 27.93 1.44
N ASP A 260 27.66 27.87 2.49
CA ASP A 260 28.92 27.13 2.47
C ASP A 260 28.68 25.64 2.74
N TRP A 261 28.73 24.84 1.69
CA TRP A 261 28.53 23.39 1.76
C TRP A 261 29.60 22.65 2.60
N SER A 262 30.74 23.27 2.90
CA SER A 262 31.75 22.65 3.77
C SER A 262 31.26 22.45 5.21
N ALA A 263 30.19 23.17 5.61
CA ALA A 263 29.54 23.01 6.90
C ALA A 263 28.64 21.74 6.99
N ILE A 264 28.37 21.07 5.87
CA ILE A 264 27.51 19.89 5.81
C ILE A 264 28.35 18.61 5.70
N GLN A 265 28.05 17.66 6.57
CA GLN A 265 28.53 16.30 6.52
C GLN A 265 27.35 15.34 6.32
N ILE A 266 27.48 14.40 5.38
CA ILE A 266 26.48 13.35 5.11
C ILE A 266 27.10 12.00 5.46
N ASP A 267 26.55 11.36 6.47
CA ASP A 267 26.97 10.04 6.94
C ASP A 267 25.91 9.00 6.58
N THR A 268 26.31 7.96 5.84
CA THR A 268 25.44 6.85 5.46
C THR A 268 26.25 5.58 5.19
N ASP A 269 25.63 4.44 5.48
CA ASP A 269 26.12 3.10 5.11
C ASP A 269 25.29 2.50 3.95
N ALA A 270 24.54 3.33 3.23
CA ALA A 270 23.66 2.88 2.16
C ALA A 270 24.44 2.14 1.05
N ASP A 271 24.01 0.91 0.79
CA ASP A 271 24.43 0.12 -0.36
C ASP A 271 23.29 0.11 -1.41
N TRP A 272 23.48 0.88 -2.47
CA TRP A 272 22.50 1.01 -3.55
C TRP A 272 22.24 -0.29 -4.33
N ASN A 273 23.06 -1.31 -4.15
CA ASN A 273 22.97 -2.60 -4.85
C ASN A 273 22.31 -3.68 -3.98
N THR A 274 22.07 -3.40 -2.71
CA THR A 274 21.46 -4.35 -1.77
C THR A 274 20.10 -3.83 -1.29
N PRO A 275 19.01 -4.60 -1.45
CA PRO A 275 17.72 -4.23 -0.88
C PRO A 275 17.80 -4.05 0.63
N GLY A 276 17.23 -2.94 1.12
CA GLY A 276 17.27 -2.64 2.55
C GLY A 276 16.76 -1.24 2.86
N VAL A 277 16.73 -0.93 4.16
CA VAL A 277 16.41 0.42 4.66
C VAL A 277 17.69 0.96 5.28
N TYR A 278 18.15 2.09 4.79
CA TYR A 278 19.38 2.73 5.21
C TYR A 278 19.09 4.09 5.83
N GLU A 279 19.68 4.35 7.00
CA GLU A 279 19.61 5.65 7.65
C GLU A 279 20.70 6.56 7.07
N VAL A 280 20.34 7.79 6.78
CA VAL A 280 21.25 8.85 6.38
C VAL A 280 21.18 9.96 7.41
N LYS A 281 22.33 10.31 8.00
CA LYS A 281 22.45 11.43 8.92
C LYS A 281 23.14 12.60 8.22
N ILE A 282 22.48 13.74 8.20
CA ILE A 282 22.99 14.98 7.63
C ILE A 282 23.27 15.93 8.79
N THR A 283 24.53 16.30 8.96
CA THR A 283 24.99 17.15 10.06
C THR A 283 25.45 18.49 9.52
N PHE A 284 24.99 19.57 10.12
CA PHE A 284 25.55 20.92 9.97
C PHE A 284 26.48 21.19 11.14
N THR A 285 27.65 21.76 10.86
CA THR A 285 28.60 22.19 11.92
C THR A 285 29.12 23.57 11.60
N ASP A 286 29.01 24.50 12.58
CA ASP A 286 29.73 25.76 12.60
C ASP A 286 30.84 25.65 13.68
N GLU A 287 32.08 25.45 13.22
CA GLU A 287 33.23 25.32 14.10
C GLU A 287 33.54 26.64 14.86
N ALA A 288 33.28 27.79 14.24
CA ALA A 288 33.55 29.09 14.84
C ALA A 288 32.62 29.41 16.00
N ALA A 289 31.34 29.06 15.88
CA ALA A 289 30.35 29.20 16.93
C ALA A 289 30.29 27.99 17.89
N ASN A 290 30.99 26.88 17.56
CA ASN A 290 30.91 25.60 18.27
C ASN A 290 29.45 25.07 18.33
N LEU A 291 28.72 25.22 17.25
CA LEU A 291 27.34 24.76 17.10
C LEU A 291 27.27 23.61 16.12
N SER A 292 26.45 22.61 16.42
CA SER A 292 26.17 21.51 15.52
C SER A 292 24.75 21.02 15.73
N ASN A 293 24.07 20.67 14.62
CA ASN A 293 22.79 20.00 14.65
C ASN A 293 22.72 19.03 13.47
N PHE A 294 21.75 18.12 13.51
CA PHE A 294 21.58 17.13 12.47
C PHE A 294 20.10 16.87 12.15
N THR A 295 19.86 16.36 10.95
CA THR A 295 18.60 15.73 10.58
C THR A 295 18.87 14.32 10.04
N ARG A 296 17.83 13.48 9.97
CA ARG A 296 17.89 12.13 9.41
C ARG A 296 16.89 11.98 8.29
N CYS A 297 17.28 11.26 7.26
CA CYS A 297 16.36 10.72 6.27
C CYS A 297 16.65 9.24 6.05
N TYR A 298 15.77 8.59 5.31
CA TYR A 298 15.85 7.15 5.08
C TYR A 298 15.82 6.86 3.59
N VAL A 299 16.59 5.87 3.19
CA VAL A 299 16.60 5.36 1.82
C VAL A 299 16.15 3.91 1.85
N VAL A 300 15.09 3.62 1.12
CA VAL A 300 14.59 2.26 0.91
C VAL A 300 15.05 1.83 -0.47
N VAL A 301 15.98 0.87 -0.53
CA VAL A 301 16.43 0.21 -1.75
C VAL A 301 15.57 -1.04 -1.97
N TYR A 302 14.86 -1.16 -3.11
CA TYR A 302 13.86 -2.23 -3.35
C TYR A 302 14.01 -2.93 -4.69
#